data_926c7b0945be8e029854b6b961bbd4d5
#
_entry.id   926c7b0945be8e029854b6b961bbd4d5
#
_cell.length_a   1.000
_cell.length_b   1.000
_cell.length_c   1.000
_cell.angle_alpha   90.00
_cell.angle_beta   90.00
_cell.angle_gamma   90.00
#
_symmetry.space_group_name_H-M   'P 1'
#
loop_
_entity.id
_entity.type
_entity.pdbx_description
1 polymer ?
#
loop_
_entity_poly.entity_id
_entity_poly.type
_entity_poly.pdbx_seq_one_letter_code
_entity_poly.pdbx_strand_id
1 'polypeptide(L)'
;MKRIRPDYYDKFACIADQCSITCCQEWKIGVDADTNRKWKKIFPPEDVSPQKKNLSAYTTKKDGGRVIELTEEHKCPFLNENKLCKLVTAYGDNVLSETCAVFPREVHRFKTHEEETLMPCCPAVIDLLREEGPQRIYAREIEQKSEQTENPFLREHARFYIREKLTELFLDEDYRVEESLLCGFYIIRELFDKCGQDEKLSELAEDYFSTENQQQLRRAIEEIERDPFATMEERNELLQDLAVNYRKEGLYRNYLNPVIEKAEELSGLFENIGNPADAPEQNADLETEMADRMHAFESEFQAYNPLMRKFLINEFNADLLMPDGDLESLLVQYQWIAMEYGVIKHSIFLRWLLDGQKKIAYETVRDYIVIICRMTGYDEEDIYEYLENSFEELVWDWGYLALVVG
;
A
#
# COMPACT_ATOMS: atom_id res chain seq x y z
N MET A 1 8.43 -18.54 -20.42
CA MET A 1 7.66 -18.54 -19.18
C MET A 1 6.36 -17.79 -19.47
N LYS A 2 5.23 -18.25 -18.97
CA LYS A 2 3.95 -17.59 -19.19
C LYS A 2 3.94 -16.28 -18.40
N ARG A 3 3.37 -15.21 -18.94
CA ARG A 3 3.20 -13.93 -18.27
C ARG A 3 1.72 -13.69 -18.00
N ILE A 4 1.41 -13.28 -16.79
CA ILE A 4 0.08 -12.92 -16.32
C ILE A 4 0.13 -11.46 -15.88
N ARG A 5 -0.84 -10.66 -16.33
CA ARG A 5 -0.92 -9.25 -15.99
C ARG A 5 -2.37 -8.76 -16.01
N PRO A 6 -2.70 -7.69 -15.28
CA PRO A 6 -4.04 -7.13 -15.32
C PRO A 6 -4.30 -6.44 -16.67
N ASP A 7 -5.57 -6.36 -17.05
CA ASP A 7 -6.01 -5.79 -18.33
C ASP A 7 -5.58 -4.35 -18.57
N TYR A 8 -5.44 -3.60 -17.49
CA TYR A 8 -5.04 -2.21 -17.56
C TYR A 8 -3.53 -1.99 -17.67
N TYR A 9 -2.72 -3.02 -17.49
CA TYR A 9 -1.26 -2.92 -17.50
C TYR A 9 -0.71 -2.25 -18.77
N ASP A 10 -1.22 -2.66 -19.93
CA ASP A 10 -0.79 -2.12 -21.23
C ASP A 10 -1.32 -0.70 -21.50
N LYS A 11 -2.30 -0.24 -20.73
CA LYS A 11 -2.87 1.10 -20.85
C LYS A 11 -2.06 2.14 -20.09
N PHE A 12 -1.15 1.69 -19.20
CA PHE A 12 -0.33 2.60 -18.43
C PHE A 12 0.61 3.41 -19.32
N ALA A 13 0.55 4.74 -19.17
CA ALA A 13 1.47 5.69 -19.77
C ALA A 13 1.93 6.70 -18.70
N CYS A 14 3.22 6.95 -18.62
CA CYS A 14 3.75 7.98 -17.73
C CYS A 14 3.24 9.36 -18.16
N ILE A 15 2.67 10.12 -17.22
CA ILE A 15 2.14 11.48 -17.45
C ILE A 15 3.17 12.59 -17.31
N ALA A 16 4.44 12.23 -17.08
CA ALA A 16 5.62 13.09 -17.07
C ALA A 16 5.43 14.42 -16.30
N ASP A 17 5.40 15.54 -17.03
CA ASP A 17 5.27 16.90 -16.48
C ASP A 17 3.91 17.18 -15.79
N GLN A 18 2.89 16.39 -16.08
CA GLN A 18 1.57 16.50 -15.47
C GLN A 18 1.47 15.77 -14.11
N CYS A 19 2.53 15.05 -13.70
CA CYS A 19 2.53 14.28 -12.48
C CYS A 19 2.48 15.19 -11.23
N SER A 20 1.52 14.96 -10.33
CA SER A 20 1.40 15.68 -9.06
C SER A 20 2.57 15.37 -8.13
N ILE A 21 2.91 14.10 -7.99
CA ILE A 21 3.96 13.56 -7.11
C ILE A 21 4.92 12.76 -7.99
N THR A 22 5.95 13.44 -8.53
CA THR A 22 6.92 12.79 -9.43
C THR A 22 7.78 11.77 -8.69
N CYS A 23 8.10 10.64 -9.36
CA CYS A 23 9.07 9.65 -8.88
C CYS A 23 10.52 10.14 -8.90
N CYS A 24 10.79 11.35 -9.42
CA CYS A 24 12.10 11.99 -9.44
C CYS A 24 12.37 12.87 -8.22
N GLN A 25 11.54 12.83 -7.17
CA GLN A 25 11.76 13.59 -5.93
C GLN A 25 11.26 12.80 -4.72
N GLU A 26 11.88 13.07 -3.57
CA GLU A 26 11.49 12.53 -2.26
C GLU A 26 11.39 10.99 -2.24
N TRP A 27 12.14 10.35 -3.12
CA TRP A 27 12.09 8.93 -3.39
C TRP A 27 13.51 8.38 -3.64
N LYS A 28 13.79 7.18 -3.13
CA LYS A 28 15.05 6.47 -3.33
C LYS A 28 15.11 5.88 -4.74
N ILE A 29 15.96 6.43 -5.61
CA ILE A 29 16.08 6.00 -7.00
C ILE A 29 17.30 5.09 -7.17
N GLY A 30 17.06 3.80 -7.34
CA GLY A 30 18.09 2.79 -7.55
C GLY A 30 18.85 2.96 -8.87
N VAL A 31 20.14 2.63 -8.85
CA VAL A 31 20.99 2.58 -10.06
C VAL A 31 21.70 1.24 -10.10
N ASP A 32 21.27 0.37 -10.98
CA ASP A 32 21.84 -0.95 -11.20
C ASP A 32 23.31 -0.90 -11.62
N ALA A 33 24.03 -2.00 -11.43
CA ALA A 33 25.46 -2.08 -11.66
C ALA A 33 25.84 -1.83 -13.14
N ASP A 34 25.01 -2.28 -14.07
CA ASP A 34 25.24 -2.17 -15.50
C ASP A 34 25.04 -0.72 -15.97
N THR A 35 23.98 -0.09 -15.52
CA THR A 35 23.75 1.34 -15.76
C THR A 35 24.87 2.17 -15.15
N ASN A 36 25.28 1.90 -13.92
CA ASN A 36 26.39 2.62 -13.30
C ASN A 36 27.70 2.46 -14.07
N ARG A 37 27.97 1.27 -14.67
CA ARG A 37 29.13 1.07 -15.54
C ARG A 37 29.04 1.89 -16.83
N LYS A 38 27.86 1.99 -17.46
CA LYS A 38 27.59 2.85 -18.63
C LYS A 38 27.77 4.32 -18.26
N TRP A 39 27.21 4.77 -17.14
CA TRP A 39 27.24 6.15 -16.65
C TRP A 39 28.64 6.68 -16.36
N LYS A 40 29.61 5.83 -16.04
CA LYS A 40 31.02 6.24 -15.90
C LYS A 40 31.63 6.79 -17.18
N LYS A 41 31.02 6.50 -18.34
CA LYS A 41 31.51 6.91 -19.68
C LYS A 41 30.68 8.01 -20.32
N ILE A 42 29.58 8.44 -19.68
CA ILE A 42 28.65 9.43 -20.21
C ILE A 42 28.83 10.73 -19.42
N PHE A 43 29.03 11.84 -20.13
CA PHE A 43 29.06 13.18 -19.53
C PHE A 43 27.65 13.61 -19.17
N PRO A 44 27.45 14.40 -18.09
CA PRO A 44 26.15 14.98 -17.80
C PRO A 44 25.73 16.00 -18.85
N PRO A 45 24.41 16.19 -19.09
CA PRO A 45 23.94 17.34 -19.90
C PRO A 45 24.46 18.67 -19.34
N GLU A 46 24.67 19.66 -20.22
CA GLU A 46 25.24 20.95 -19.85
C GLU A 46 24.41 21.74 -18.83
N ASP A 47 23.10 21.52 -18.81
CA ASP A 47 22.13 22.15 -17.91
C ASP A 47 21.99 21.47 -16.54
N VAL A 48 22.76 20.42 -16.26
CA VAL A 48 22.80 19.77 -14.93
C VAL A 48 23.82 20.51 -14.04
N SER A 49 23.38 20.95 -12.88
CA SER A 49 24.21 21.65 -11.88
C SER A 49 24.17 20.95 -10.52
N PRO A 50 25.30 20.85 -9.80
CA PRO A 50 26.67 21.16 -10.27
C PRO A 50 27.15 20.13 -11.30
N GLN A 51 28.01 20.57 -12.24
CA GLN A 51 28.63 19.70 -13.23
C GLN A 51 29.63 18.74 -12.57
N LYS A 52 29.39 17.43 -12.72
CA LYS A 52 30.28 16.36 -12.25
C LYS A 52 30.97 15.70 -13.48
N LYS A 53 32.03 14.93 -13.25
CA LYS A 53 32.85 14.35 -14.33
C LYS A 53 32.10 13.36 -15.27
N ASN A 54 31.08 12.71 -14.79
CA ASN A 54 30.23 11.76 -15.52
C ASN A 54 28.93 11.50 -14.73
N LEU A 55 27.96 10.79 -15.33
CA LEU A 55 26.68 10.50 -14.69
C LEU A 55 26.82 9.65 -13.41
N SER A 56 27.76 8.70 -13.36
CA SER A 56 28.00 7.88 -12.16
C SER A 56 28.41 8.71 -10.94
N ALA A 57 28.95 9.91 -11.13
CA ALA A 57 29.35 10.81 -10.04
C ALA A 57 28.15 11.45 -9.30
N TYR A 58 26.94 11.33 -9.83
CA TYR A 58 25.69 11.74 -9.17
C TYR A 58 25.04 10.62 -8.37
N THR A 59 25.75 9.53 -8.10
CA THR A 59 25.24 8.41 -7.31
C THR A 59 26.06 8.21 -6.04
N THR A 60 25.41 7.82 -4.97
CA THR A 60 26.01 7.42 -3.71
C THR A 60 25.75 5.95 -3.41
N LYS A 61 26.49 5.36 -2.46
CA LYS A 61 26.20 4.01 -1.94
C LYS A 61 25.21 4.14 -0.77
N LYS A 62 24.14 3.38 -0.81
CA LYS A 62 23.16 3.28 0.27
C LYS A 62 22.61 1.83 0.30
N ASP A 63 22.52 1.22 1.47
CA ASP A 63 21.93 -0.10 1.72
C ASP A 63 22.45 -1.18 0.74
N GLY A 64 23.78 -1.30 0.62
CA GLY A 64 24.42 -2.27 -0.27
C GLY A 64 24.36 -1.99 -1.77
N GLY A 65 23.51 -1.06 -2.21
CA GLY A 65 23.29 -0.66 -3.60
C GLY A 65 23.87 0.70 -3.96
N ARG A 66 23.51 1.19 -5.13
CA ARG A 66 23.73 2.59 -5.52
C ARG A 66 22.39 3.27 -5.78
N VAL A 67 22.30 4.52 -5.34
CA VAL A 67 21.13 5.37 -5.55
C VAL A 67 21.56 6.70 -6.12
N ILE A 68 20.66 7.40 -6.81
CA ILE A 68 20.88 8.77 -7.22
C ILE A 68 20.97 9.64 -5.96
N GLU A 69 22.01 10.46 -5.86
CA GLU A 69 22.18 11.46 -4.83
C GLU A 69 21.23 12.62 -5.12
N LEU A 70 20.17 12.74 -4.30
CA LEU A 70 19.19 13.82 -4.45
C LEU A 70 19.82 15.16 -4.04
N THR A 71 19.29 16.26 -4.58
CA THR A 71 19.64 17.62 -4.16
C THR A 71 19.18 17.90 -2.73
N GLU A 72 19.57 19.05 -2.18
CA GLU A 72 19.10 19.52 -0.86
C GLU A 72 17.56 19.69 -0.81
N GLU A 73 16.93 19.86 -1.98
CA GLU A 73 15.47 19.92 -2.15
C GLU A 73 14.84 18.53 -2.36
N HIS A 74 15.57 17.45 -2.09
CA HIS A 74 15.15 16.06 -2.29
C HIS A 74 14.73 15.73 -3.73
N LYS A 75 15.32 16.39 -4.73
CA LYS A 75 15.05 16.18 -6.15
C LYS A 75 16.20 15.45 -6.85
N CYS A 76 15.87 14.63 -7.82
CA CYS A 76 16.84 14.07 -8.75
C CYS A 76 17.55 15.22 -9.48
N PRO A 77 18.90 15.27 -9.55
CA PRO A 77 19.65 16.34 -10.23
C PRO A 77 19.36 16.43 -11.74
N PHE A 78 18.77 15.37 -12.29
CA PHE A 78 18.38 15.31 -13.69
C PHE A 78 16.92 15.74 -13.95
N LEU A 79 16.16 16.11 -12.92
CA LEU A 79 14.84 16.69 -13.07
C LEU A 79 14.96 18.17 -13.43
N ASN A 80 14.30 18.62 -14.51
CA ASN A 80 14.23 20.03 -14.85
C ASN A 80 13.03 20.75 -14.22
N GLU A 81 12.93 22.05 -14.38
CA GLU A 81 11.85 22.88 -13.85
C GLU A 81 10.47 22.50 -14.39
N ASN A 82 10.42 21.92 -15.60
CA ASN A 82 9.19 21.44 -16.23
C ASN A 82 8.86 19.98 -15.85
N LYS A 83 9.47 19.44 -14.79
CA LYS A 83 9.32 18.05 -14.35
C LYS A 83 9.71 16.99 -15.39
N LEU A 84 10.54 17.32 -16.36
CA LEU A 84 11.07 16.40 -17.36
C LEU A 84 12.49 15.95 -17.03
N CYS A 85 12.84 14.73 -17.45
CA CYS A 85 14.18 14.17 -17.24
C CYS A 85 15.18 14.73 -18.25
N LYS A 86 16.20 15.46 -17.81
CA LYS A 86 17.30 15.98 -18.64
C LYS A 86 18.07 14.86 -19.35
N LEU A 87 18.20 13.68 -18.72
CA LEU A 87 18.87 12.54 -19.34
C LEU A 87 18.10 12.03 -20.55
N VAL A 88 16.77 11.87 -20.43
CA VAL A 88 15.90 11.46 -21.54
C VAL A 88 15.94 12.49 -22.66
N THR A 89 15.87 13.77 -22.32
CA THR A 89 15.93 14.86 -23.30
C THR A 89 17.24 14.87 -24.08
N ALA A 90 18.38 14.61 -23.41
CA ALA A 90 19.68 14.66 -24.03
C ALA A 90 20.10 13.36 -24.75
N TYR A 91 19.72 12.20 -24.22
CA TYR A 91 20.27 10.91 -24.63
C TYR A 91 19.22 9.86 -24.99
N GLY A 92 17.92 10.15 -24.77
CA GLY A 92 16.83 9.19 -24.91
C GLY A 92 16.73 8.21 -23.74
N ASP A 93 15.77 7.29 -23.79
CA ASP A 93 15.43 6.39 -22.69
C ASP A 93 16.52 5.35 -22.37
N ASN A 94 17.38 5.02 -23.31
CA ASN A 94 18.44 4.01 -23.15
C ASN A 94 19.50 4.36 -22.10
N VAL A 95 19.50 5.61 -21.61
CA VAL A 95 20.41 6.08 -20.55
C VAL A 95 19.86 5.86 -19.14
N LEU A 96 18.56 5.59 -19.01
CA LEU A 96 17.91 5.42 -17.74
C LEU A 96 18.44 4.21 -16.97
N SER A 97 18.38 4.28 -15.63
CA SER A 97 18.54 3.09 -14.79
C SER A 97 17.36 2.15 -14.98
N GLU A 98 17.56 0.89 -14.64
CA GLU A 98 16.48 -0.10 -14.68
C GLU A 98 15.27 0.39 -13.88
N THR A 99 15.48 0.88 -12.65
CA THR A 99 14.42 1.48 -11.82
C THR A 99 13.65 2.57 -12.55
N CYS A 100 14.35 3.54 -13.18
CA CYS A 100 13.67 4.62 -13.90
C CYS A 100 12.96 4.15 -15.17
N ALA A 101 13.48 3.11 -15.83
CA ALA A 101 12.91 2.59 -17.07
C ALA A 101 11.66 1.74 -16.84
N VAL A 102 11.61 0.99 -15.73
CA VAL A 102 10.49 0.07 -15.46
C VAL A 102 9.40 0.66 -14.59
N PHE A 103 9.73 1.57 -13.65
CA PHE A 103 8.76 2.15 -12.73
C PHE A 103 7.52 2.72 -13.46
N PRO A 104 6.32 2.46 -13.01
CA PRO A 104 5.89 1.72 -11.81
C PRO A 104 5.59 0.24 -12.05
N ARG A 105 6.21 -0.39 -13.03
CA ARG A 105 6.02 -1.81 -13.34
C ARG A 105 6.86 -2.66 -12.40
N GLU A 106 6.24 -3.74 -11.93
CA GLU A 106 6.88 -4.76 -11.11
C GLU A 106 6.67 -6.13 -11.71
N VAL A 107 7.59 -7.05 -11.47
CA VAL A 107 7.55 -8.41 -12.02
C VAL A 107 7.92 -9.42 -10.96
N HIS A 108 6.97 -10.24 -10.56
CA HIS A 108 7.15 -11.36 -9.66
C HIS A 108 7.36 -12.66 -10.46
N ARG A 109 8.44 -13.39 -10.16
CA ARG A 109 8.79 -14.61 -10.87
C ARG A 109 8.48 -15.83 -10.02
N PHE A 110 7.33 -16.42 -10.28
CA PHE A 110 6.93 -17.68 -9.66
C PHE A 110 7.56 -18.87 -10.41
N LYS A 111 7.49 -20.05 -9.82
CA LYS A 111 8.05 -21.29 -10.44
C LYS A 111 7.38 -21.64 -11.77
N THR A 112 6.12 -21.28 -11.95
CA THR A 112 5.30 -21.64 -13.12
C THR A 112 5.13 -20.51 -14.13
N HIS A 113 5.18 -19.23 -13.68
CA HIS A 113 4.87 -18.06 -14.49
C HIS A 113 5.51 -16.79 -13.93
N GLU A 114 5.41 -15.69 -14.68
CA GLU A 114 5.73 -14.35 -14.23
C GLU A 114 4.43 -13.55 -14.10
N GLU A 115 4.26 -12.81 -13.01
CA GLU A 115 3.20 -11.82 -12.84
C GLU A 115 3.75 -10.43 -13.00
N GLU A 116 3.11 -9.62 -13.82
CA GLU A 116 3.43 -8.22 -14.06
C GLU A 116 2.34 -7.35 -13.43
N THR A 117 2.72 -6.38 -12.60
CA THR A 117 1.80 -5.49 -11.89
C THR A 117 2.19 -4.03 -12.04
N LEU A 118 1.34 -3.12 -11.57
CA LEU A 118 1.60 -1.69 -11.51
C LEU A 118 1.51 -1.22 -10.06
N MET A 119 2.60 -0.65 -9.56
CA MET A 119 2.71 -0.17 -8.18
C MET A 119 1.82 1.05 -7.95
N PRO A 120 0.97 1.08 -6.90
CA PRO A 120 0.05 2.19 -6.62
C PRO A 120 0.75 3.45 -6.10
N CYS A 121 2.02 3.37 -5.77
CA CYS A 121 2.86 4.52 -5.42
C CYS A 121 3.12 5.51 -6.59
N CYS A 122 2.38 5.35 -7.71
CA CYS A 122 2.40 6.22 -8.88
C CYS A 122 1.03 6.87 -9.11
N PRO A 123 0.92 8.22 -9.17
CA PRO A 123 -0.36 8.90 -9.41
C PRO A 123 -1.09 8.43 -10.68
N ALA A 124 -0.35 8.21 -11.78
CA ALA A 124 -0.95 7.75 -13.03
C ALA A 124 -1.52 6.32 -12.95
N VAL A 125 -1.03 5.49 -12.02
CA VAL A 125 -1.63 4.18 -11.73
C VAL A 125 -2.96 4.36 -11.02
N ILE A 126 -3.05 5.22 -10.02
CA ILE A 126 -4.30 5.49 -9.30
C ILE A 126 -5.35 6.11 -10.22
N ASP A 127 -4.93 7.05 -11.10
CA ASP A 127 -5.83 7.61 -12.14
C ASP A 127 -6.35 6.51 -13.06
N LEU A 128 -5.49 5.58 -13.48
CA LEU A 128 -5.85 4.42 -14.31
C LEU A 128 -6.81 3.46 -13.59
N LEU A 129 -6.54 3.14 -12.30
CA LEU A 129 -7.42 2.32 -11.48
C LEU A 129 -8.81 2.94 -11.31
N ARG A 130 -8.89 4.27 -11.19
CA ARG A 130 -10.16 4.99 -11.11
C ARG A 130 -11.00 4.81 -12.37
N GLU A 131 -10.39 4.93 -13.55
CA GLU A 131 -11.07 4.89 -14.84
C GLU A 131 -11.49 3.47 -15.27
N GLU A 132 -10.67 2.47 -14.93
CA GLU A 132 -10.92 1.08 -15.33
C GLU A 132 -11.94 0.38 -14.42
N GLY A 133 -12.59 -0.63 -14.97
CA GLY A 133 -13.54 -1.48 -14.23
C GLY A 133 -12.87 -2.32 -13.12
N PRO A 134 -13.65 -3.08 -12.34
CA PRO A 134 -13.12 -4.00 -11.35
C PRO A 134 -12.19 -5.02 -12.03
N GLN A 135 -11.03 -5.21 -11.40
CA GLN A 135 -9.93 -5.89 -12.06
C GLN A 135 -9.85 -7.32 -11.59
N ARG A 136 -9.97 -8.21 -12.54
CA ARG A 136 -9.60 -9.60 -12.34
C ARG A 136 -8.21 -9.81 -12.89
N ILE A 137 -7.31 -10.38 -12.12
CA ILE A 137 -6.16 -11.03 -12.73
C ILE A 137 -6.70 -12.19 -13.56
N TYR A 138 -6.33 -12.24 -14.84
CA TYR A 138 -6.63 -13.39 -15.66
C TYR A 138 -5.77 -14.59 -15.26
N ALA A 139 -6.13 -15.25 -14.16
CA ALA A 139 -5.67 -16.60 -13.86
C ALA A 139 -6.23 -17.65 -14.84
N ARG A 140 -7.01 -17.22 -15.85
CA ARG A 140 -7.75 -18.12 -16.78
C ARG A 140 -6.91 -18.99 -17.69
N GLU A 141 -5.60 -18.88 -17.70
CA GLU A 141 -4.77 -19.70 -18.55
C GLU A 141 -3.70 -20.52 -17.81
N ILE A 142 -3.81 -20.73 -16.53
CA ILE A 142 -3.10 -21.85 -15.90
C ILE A 142 -3.89 -23.10 -16.30
N GLU A 143 -3.60 -23.62 -17.50
CA GLU A 143 -4.19 -24.89 -17.96
C GLU A 143 -3.94 -25.95 -16.89
N GLN A 144 -5.02 -26.49 -16.36
CA GLN A 144 -5.06 -27.76 -15.64
C GLN A 144 -4.48 -28.85 -16.55
N LYS A 145 -3.19 -29.05 -16.52
CA LYS A 145 -2.51 -30.24 -17.05
C LYS A 145 -1.46 -30.68 -16.07
N SER A 146 -1.90 -31.49 -15.13
CA SER A 146 -1.26 -32.79 -14.84
C SER A 146 -1.92 -33.42 -13.62
N GLU A 147 -2.65 -34.47 -13.87
CA GLU A 147 -2.92 -35.48 -12.87
C GLU A 147 -1.59 -36.16 -12.49
N GLN A 148 -1.44 -36.35 -11.18
CA GLN A 148 -0.48 -37.27 -10.53
C GLN A 148 0.97 -36.79 -10.41
N THR A 149 1.31 -36.36 -9.23
CA THR A 149 2.43 -36.72 -8.32
C THR A 149 2.55 -35.68 -7.22
N GLU A 150 3.04 -36.03 -6.04
CA GLU A 150 3.35 -35.16 -4.89
C GLU A 150 4.06 -33.89 -5.36
N ASN A 151 3.32 -32.80 -5.46
CA ASN A 151 3.78 -31.68 -6.27
C ASN A 151 3.97 -30.46 -5.39
N PRO A 152 5.17 -29.88 -5.28
CA PRO A 152 5.37 -28.57 -4.65
C PRO A 152 4.51 -27.47 -5.26
N PHE A 153 3.89 -27.71 -6.44
CA PHE A 153 2.91 -26.85 -7.08
C PHE A 153 1.54 -26.78 -6.36
N LEU A 154 1.16 -27.74 -5.53
CA LEU A 154 -0.10 -27.72 -4.79
C LEU A 154 -0.15 -26.55 -3.76
N ARG A 155 0.98 -26.25 -3.12
CA ARG A 155 1.10 -25.13 -2.17
C ARG A 155 0.90 -23.79 -2.86
N GLU A 156 1.59 -23.60 -3.97
CA GLU A 156 1.48 -22.39 -4.78
C GLU A 156 0.05 -22.23 -5.32
N HIS A 157 -0.57 -23.35 -5.76
CA HIS A 157 -1.94 -23.35 -6.26
C HIS A 157 -2.97 -22.93 -5.22
N ALA A 158 -2.87 -23.41 -3.98
CA ALA A 158 -3.80 -23.04 -2.92
C ALA A 158 -3.72 -21.55 -2.56
N ARG A 159 -2.53 -20.96 -2.54
CA ARG A 159 -2.36 -19.52 -2.29
C ARG A 159 -2.95 -18.65 -3.40
N PHE A 160 -2.79 -19.03 -4.67
CA PHE A 160 -3.46 -18.37 -5.79
C PHE A 160 -4.98 -18.46 -5.69
N TYR A 161 -5.50 -19.63 -5.29
CA TYR A 161 -6.93 -19.81 -5.05
C TYR A 161 -7.43 -18.89 -3.91
N ILE A 162 -6.71 -18.79 -2.81
CA ILE A 162 -7.04 -17.87 -1.70
C ILE A 162 -7.07 -16.43 -2.20
N ARG A 163 -6.06 -15.98 -2.95
CA ARG A 163 -6.03 -14.62 -3.53
C ARG A 163 -7.21 -14.37 -4.47
N GLU A 164 -7.58 -15.34 -5.29
CA GLU A 164 -8.75 -15.24 -6.16
C GLU A 164 -10.03 -15.05 -5.35
N LYS A 165 -10.20 -15.84 -4.29
CA LYS A 165 -11.36 -15.74 -3.40
C LYS A 165 -11.40 -14.43 -2.61
N LEU A 166 -10.27 -13.94 -2.15
CA LEU A 166 -10.17 -12.60 -1.58
C LEU A 166 -10.57 -11.53 -2.59
N THR A 167 -10.09 -11.63 -3.83
CA THR A 167 -10.50 -10.71 -4.89
C THR A 167 -12.01 -10.74 -5.13
N GLU A 168 -12.64 -11.92 -5.14
CA GLU A 168 -14.10 -12.06 -5.26
C GLU A 168 -14.82 -11.38 -4.08
N LEU A 169 -14.30 -11.53 -2.85
CA LEU A 169 -14.86 -10.88 -1.66
C LEU A 169 -14.84 -9.35 -1.77
N PHE A 170 -13.77 -8.78 -2.35
CA PHE A 170 -13.65 -7.32 -2.56
C PHE A 170 -14.43 -6.82 -3.77
N LEU A 171 -14.83 -7.69 -4.69
CA LEU A 171 -15.74 -7.37 -5.78
C LEU A 171 -17.22 -7.40 -5.36
N ASP A 172 -17.53 -7.97 -4.21
CA ASP A 172 -18.88 -7.97 -3.64
C ASP A 172 -19.16 -6.60 -2.97
N GLU A 173 -20.02 -5.81 -3.60
CA GLU A 173 -20.38 -4.47 -3.12
C GLU A 173 -21.38 -4.50 -1.94
N ASP A 174 -21.94 -5.66 -1.61
CA ASP A 174 -22.81 -5.83 -0.44
C ASP A 174 -22.04 -5.77 0.88
N TYR A 175 -20.71 -6.00 0.84
CA TYR A 175 -19.81 -5.77 1.98
C TYR A 175 -19.23 -4.36 1.95
N ARG A 176 -19.01 -3.74 3.11
CA ARG A 176 -18.14 -2.57 3.19
C ARG A 176 -16.68 -3.01 2.95
N VAL A 177 -15.81 -2.07 2.57
CA VAL A 177 -14.38 -2.37 2.34
C VAL A 177 -13.74 -2.93 3.60
N GLU A 178 -14.04 -2.33 4.77
CA GLU A 178 -13.53 -2.74 6.07
C GLU A 178 -14.03 -4.14 6.47
N GLU A 179 -15.29 -4.45 6.17
CA GLU A 179 -15.85 -5.79 6.40
C GLU A 179 -15.15 -6.84 5.54
N SER A 180 -14.85 -6.52 4.29
CA SER A 180 -14.08 -7.40 3.41
C SER A 180 -12.66 -7.63 3.93
N LEU A 181 -12.00 -6.57 4.46
CA LEU A 181 -10.68 -6.69 5.08
C LEU A 181 -10.70 -7.60 6.31
N LEU A 182 -11.66 -7.39 7.22
CA LEU A 182 -11.80 -8.21 8.42
C LEU A 182 -12.15 -9.67 8.11
N CYS A 183 -13.03 -9.87 7.12
CA CYS A 183 -13.43 -11.20 6.67
C CYS A 183 -12.23 -11.97 6.09
N GLY A 184 -11.49 -11.32 5.20
CA GLY A 184 -10.30 -11.91 4.58
C GLY A 184 -9.21 -12.24 5.59
N PHE A 185 -8.92 -11.34 6.52
CA PHE A 185 -7.94 -11.57 7.57
C PHE A 185 -8.31 -12.75 8.45
N TYR A 186 -9.57 -12.81 8.93
CA TYR A 186 -10.04 -13.92 9.73
C TYR A 186 -9.85 -15.26 9.01
N ILE A 187 -10.24 -15.31 7.74
CA ILE A 187 -10.12 -16.55 6.95
C ILE A 187 -8.64 -16.96 6.79
N ILE A 188 -7.76 -16.04 6.44
CA ILE A 188 -6.33 -16.36 6.26
C ILE A 188 -5.71 -16.82 7.58
N ARG A 189 -6.03 -16.15 8.69
CA ARG A 189 -5.55 -16.53 10.02
C ARG A 189 -6.02 -17.92 10.43
N GLU A 190 -7.30 -18.22 10.27
CA GLU A 190 -7.86 -19.54 10.57
C GLU A 190 -7.22 -20.65 9.71
N LEU A 191 -6.93 -20.33 8.44
CA LEU A 191 -6.19 -21.24 7.56
C LEU A 191 -4.75 -21.44 8.06
N PHE A 192 -4.08 -20.39 8.49
CA PHE A 192 -2.74 -20.46 9.07
C PHE A 192 -2.72 -21.31 10.34
N ASP A 193 -3.64 -21.07 11.28
CA ASP A 193 -3.72 -21.79 12.56
C ASP A 193 -4.03 -23.27 12.38
N LYS A 194 -4.84 -23.65 11.39
CA LYS A 194 -5.31 -25.03 11.18
C LYS A 194 -4.49 -25.84 10.19
N CYS A 195 -3.79 -25.18 9.28
CA CYS A 195 -2.99 -25.86 8.26
C CYS A 195 -1.55 -26.03 8.70
N GLY A 196 -1.27 -26.95 9.62
CA GLY A 196 0.10 -27.38 9.89
C GLY A 196 0.76 -28.16 8.73
N GLN A 197 -0.03 -28.62 7.74
CA GLN A 197 0.43 -29.32 6.52
C GLN A 197 -0.54 -29.08 5.36
N ASP A 198 0.03 -28.74 4.19
CA ASP A 198 -0.63 -28.22 3.00
C ASP A 198 -1.70 -29.07 2.30
N GLU A 199 -1.79 -30.35 2.57
CA GLU A 199 -2.69 -31.27 1.86
C GLU A 199 -4.17 -30.94 2.03
N LYS A 200 -4.53 -30.15 3.06
CA LYS A 200 -5.91 -29.76 3.35
C LYS A 200 -6.19 -28.27 3.06
N LEU A 201 -5.20 -27.49 2.69
CA LEU A 201 -5.36 -26.03 2.56
C LEU A 201 -6.44 -25.66 1.54
N SER A 202 -6.49 -26.30 0.39
CA SER A 202 -7.50 -26.03 -0.63
C SER A 202 -8.91 -26.37 -0.17
N GLU A 203 -9.10 -27.54 0.48
CA GLU A 203 -10.41 -27.96 1.01
C GLU A 203 -10.90 -27.04 2.12
N LEU A 204 -10.01 -26.65 3.03
CA LEU A 204 -10.35 -25.71 4.11
C LEU A 204 -10.64 -24.32 3.55
N ALA A 205 -9.89 -23.85 2.55
CA ALA A 205 -10.15 -22.57 1.89
C ALA A 205 -11.53 -22.57 1.22
N GLU A 206 -11.93 -23.65 0.52
CA GLU A 206 -13.28 -23.77 -0.07
C GLU A 206 -14.36 -23.67 1.00
N ASP A 207 -14.18 -24.32 2.15
CA ASP A 207 -15.13 -24.26 3.26
C ASP A 207 -15.23 -22.85 3.86
N TYR A 208 -14.11 -22.22 4.19
CA TYR A 208 -14.10 -20.88 4.77
C TYR A 208 -14.63 -19.79 3.82
N PHE A 209 -14.39 -19.93 2.51
CA PHE A 209 -14.95 -19.02 1.50
C PHE A 209 -16.37 -19.43 1.05
N SER A 210 -17.00 -20.42 1.69
CA SER A 210 -18.40 -20.76 1.41
C SER A 210 -19.33 -19.60 1.77
N THR A 211 -20.45 -19.48 1.04
CA THR A 211 -21.44 -18.43 1.29
C THR A 211 -21.99 -18.48 2.73
N GLU A 212 -22.14 -19.68 3.28
CA GLU A 212 -22.65 -19.86 4.66
C GLU A 212 -21.66 -19.29 5.68
N ASN A 213 -20.38 -19.63 5.59
CA ASN A 213 -19.35 -19.14 6.49
C ASN A 213 -19.13 -17.63 6.35
N GLN A 214 -19.14 -17.08 5.13
CA GLN A 214 -19.08 -15.65 4.91
C GLN A 214 -20.24 -14.90 5.56
N GLN A 215 -21.48 -15.42 5.46
CA GLN A 215 -22.63 -14.81 6.12
C GLN A 215 -22.55 -14.87 7.65
N GLN A 216 -22.04 -15.97 8.23
CA GLN A 216 -21.82 -16.06 9.67
C GLN A 216 -20.76 -15.05 10.14
N LEU A 217 -19.67 -14.97 9.40
CA LEU A 217 -18.58 -14.04 9.70
C LEU A 217 -19.03 -12.58 9.59
N ARG A 218 -19.82 -12.24 8.57
CA ARG A 218 -20.42 -10.91 8.43
C ARG A 218 -21.25 -10.52 9.66
N ARG A 219 -22.09 -11.43 10.17
CA ARG A 219 -22.87 -11.17 11.39
C ARG A 219 -21.98 -10.92 12.59
N ALA A 220 -20.89 -11.71 12.73
CA ALA A 220 -19.94 -11.51 13.81
C ALA A 220 -19.23 -10.14 13.70
N ILE A 221 -18.91 -9.69 12.48
CA ILE A 221 -18.30 -8.37 12.23
C ILE A 221 -19.30 -7.24 12.57
N GLU A 222 -20.58 -7.40 12.24
CA GLU A 222 -21.63 -6.42 12.58
C GLU A 222 -21.84 -6.29 14.10
N GLU A 223 -21.56 -7.34 14.89
CA GLU A 223 -21.66 -7.34 16.35
C GLU A 223 -20.44 -6.75 17.07
N ILE A 224 -19.35 -6.42 16.35
CA ILE A 224 -18.17 -5.80 16.95
C ILE A 224 -18.54 -4.40 17.45
N GLU A 225 -18.43 -4.21 18.77
CA GLU A 225 -18.51 -2.88 19.36
C GLU A 225 -17.30 -2.04 18.92
N ARG A 226 -17.57 -0.92 18.26
CA ARG A 226 -16.53 -0.03 17.78
C ARG A 226 -16.36 1.12 18.76
N ASP A 227 -15.12 1.32 19.19
CA ASP A 227 -14.73 2.50 19.94
C ASP A 227 -14.08 3.52 18.97
N PRO A 228 -14.78 4.60 18.60
CA PRO A 228 -14.25 5.60 17.68
C PRO A 228 -12.99 6.29 18.18
N PHE A 229 -12.83 6.41 19.51
CA PHE A 229 -11.66 7.06 20.12
C PHE A 229 -10.46 6.14 20.06
N ALA A 230 -10.60 4.91 20.54
CA ALA A 230 -9.55 3.91 20.46
C ALA A 230 -9.08 3.70 19.01
N THR A 231 -10.03 3.64 18.06
CA THR A 231 -9.73 3.59 16.62
C THR A 231 -8.90 4.80 16.16
N MET A 232 -9.25 5.99 16.60
CA MET A 232 -8.56 7.22 16.19
C MET A 232 -7.18 7.32 16.81
N GLU A 233 -7.05 6.96 18.08
CA GLU A 233 -5.76 6.96 18.80
C GLU A 233 -4.78 6.00 18.15
N GLU A 234 -5.20 4.76 17.92
CA GLU A 234 -4.40 3.72 17.29
C GLU A 234 -3.95 4.13 15.87
N ARG A 235 -4.84 4.71 15.07
CA ARG A 235 -4.50 5.20 13.74
C ARG A 235 -3.58 6.43 13.77
N ASN A 236 -3.71 7.30 14.77
CA ASN A 236 -2.78 8.41 14.99
C ASN A 236 -1.38 7.90 15.29
N GLU A 237 -1.24 6.92 16.19
CA GLU A 237 0.03 6.32 16.55
C GLU A 237 0.67 5.62 15.34
N LEU A 238 -0.08 4.80 14.63
CA LEU A 238 0.39 4.09 13.46
C LEU A 238 0.87 5.05 12.35
N LEU A 239 0.12 6.13 12.07
CA LEU A 239 0.54 7.14 11.10
C LEU A 239 1.82 7.84 11.52
N GLN A 240 1.94 8.20 12.80
CA GLN A 240 3.12 8.90 13.33
C GLN A 240 4.36 8.01 13.27
N ASP A 241 4.21 6.72 13.61
CA ASP A 241 5.29 5.76 13.60
C ASP A 241 5.80 5.51 12.18
N LEU A 242 4.93 5.21 11.25
CA LEU A 242 5.28 5.04 9.83
C LEU A 242 5.93 6.30 9.23
N ALA A 243 5.50 7.48 9.65
CA ALA A 243 6.01 8.75 9.12
C ALA A 243 7.30 9.23 9.80
N VAL A 244 7.76 8.62 10.90
CA VAL A 244 8.85 9.13 11.73
C VAL A 244 10.13 9.41 10.96
N ASN A 245 10.55 8.49 10.10
CA ASN A 245 11.76 8.63 9.29
C ASN A 245 11.61 9.66 8.17
N TYR A 246 10.43 9.69 7.53
CA TYR A 246 10.11 10.65 6.48
C TYR A 246 10.07 12.08 7.02
N ARG A 247 9.47 12.28 8.20
CA ARG A 247 9.45 13.57 8.91
C ARG A 247 10.86 14.03 9.27
N LYS A 248 11.69 13.13 9.79
CA LYS A 248 13.08 13.38 10.16
C LYS A 248 13.94 13.83 8.98
N GLU A 249 13.77 13.16 7.84
CA GLU A 249 14.44 13.50 6.59
C GLU A 249 13.79 14.68 5.86
N GLY A 250 12.61 15.12 6.29
CA GLY A 250 11.85 16.22 5.71
C GLY A 250 11.23 15.92 4.36
N LEU A 251 10.88 14.66 4.13
CA LEU A 251 10.22 14.19 2.93
C LEU A 251 8.70 14.42 3.00
N TYR A 252 8.07 14.69 1.88
CA TYR A 252 6.62 14.91 1.75
C TYR A 252 6.04 15.92 2.74
N ARG A 253 6.81 16.91 3.18
CA ARG A 253 6.46 17.88 4.24
C ARG A 253 5.09 18.51 4.07
N ASN A 254 4.74 18.87 2.82
CA ASN A 254 3.47 19.56 2.54
C ASN A 254 2.24 18.66 2.73
N TYR A 255 2.42 17.35 2.71
CA TYR A 255 1.39 16.35 2.90
C TYR A 255 1.40 15.79 4.32
N LEU A 256 2.57 15.35 4.81
CA LEU A 256 2.69 14.65 6.08
C LEU A 256 2.63 15.58 7.28
N ASN A 257 3.36 16.70 7.29
CA ASN A 257 3.39 17.57 8.48
C ASN A 257 2.00 18.03 8.93
N PRO A 258 1.09 18.53 8.05
CA PRO A 258 -0.21 18.98 8.50
C PRO A 258 -1.05 17.87 9.14
N VAL A 259 -1.05 16.66 8.57
CA VAL A 259 -1.84 15.54 9.11
C VAL A 259 -1.22 14.97 10.39
N ILE A 260 0.10 14.90 10.50
CA ILE A 260 0.79 14.47 11.72
C ILE A 260 0.56 15.48 12.86
N GLU A 261 0.71 16.78 12.60
CA GLU A 261 0.41 17.83 13.59
C GLU A 261 -1.05 17.76 14.04
N LYS A 262 -1.98 17.44 13.14
CA LYS A 262 -3.39 17.25 13.50
C LYS A 262 -3.62 15.97 14.30
N ALA A 263 -2.91 14.88 14.00
CA ALA A 263 -2.94 13.66 14.78
C ALA A 263 -2.41 13.91 16.21
N GLU A 264 -1.27 14.59 16.35
CA GLU A 264 -0.68 14.99 17.64
C GLU A 264 -1.65 15.86 18.45
N GLU A 265 -2.33 16.83 17.80
CA GLU A 265 -3.36 17.68 18.44
C GLU A 265 -4.52 16.83 18.99
N LEU A 266 -5.02 15.87 18.20
CA LEU A 266 -6.13 15.01 18.61
C LEU A 266 -5.73 14.06 19.74
N SER A 267 -4.57 13.42 19.67
CA SER A 267 -4.06 12.55 20.74
C SER A 267 -3.91 13.34 22.05
N GLY A 268 -3.39 14.55 22.00
CA GLY A 268 -3.32 15.41 23.19
C GLY A 268 -4.67 15.83 23.78
N LEU A 269 -5.73 15.88 22.97
CA LEU A 269 -7.10 16.08 23.47
C LEU A 269 -7.61 14.81 24.17
N PHE A 270 -7.32 13.62 23.63
CA PHE A 270 -7.76 12.33 24.20
C PHE A 270 -7.06 11.98 25.51
N GLU A 271 -5.78 12.26 25.66
CA GLU A 271 -5.06 12.11 26.93
C GLU A 271 -5.74 12.89 28.07
N ASN A 272 -6.28 14.07 27.78
CA ASN A 272 -6.99 14.89 28.74
C ASN A 272 -8.38 14.32 29.11
N ILE A 273 -9.02 13.57 28.19
CA ILE A 273 -10.31 12.88 28.43
C ILE A 273 -10.11 11.69 29.37
N GLY A 274 -9.01 10.95 29.23
CA GLY A 274 -8.70 9.75 30.00
C GLY A 274 -8.51 9.98 31.51
N ASN A 275 -8.59 11.23 32.00
CA ASN A 275 -8.51 11.54 33.42
C ASN A 275 -9.92 11.78 34.02
N PRO A 276 -10.58 10.77 34.61
CA PRO A 276 -11.99 10.83 35.05
C PRO A 276 -12.30 11.92 36.09
N ALA A 277 -11.27 12.57 36.64
CA ALA A 277 -11.41 13.59 37.67
C ALA A 277 -11.77 15.00 37.14
N ASP A 278 -11.54 15.24 35.82
CA ASP A 278 -11.64 16.56 35.23
C ASP A 278 -12.77 16.65 34.20
N ALA A 279 -13.99 16.96 34.65
CA ALA A 279 -15.17 17.35 33.85
C ALA A 279 -15.79 16.25 32.94
N PRO A 280 -16.53 15.29 33.53
CA PRO A 280 -17.14 14.19 32.75
C PRO A 280 -18.18 14.66 31.68
N GLU A 281 -18.81 15.81 31.86
CA GLU A 281 -19.76 16.35 30.88
C GLU A 281 -19.07 16.89 29.61
N GLN A 282 -17.90 17.55 29.76
CA GLN A 282 -17.14 18.07 28.63
C GLN A 282 -16.50 16.94 27.79
N ASN A 283 -16.15 15.84 28.44
CA ASN A 283 -15.60 14.65 27.77
C ASN A 283 -16.68 13.97 26.89
N ALA A 284 -17.89 13.80 27.41
CA ALA A 284 -19.01 13.22 26.66
C ALA A 284 -19.43 14.09 25.45
N ASP A 285 -19.34 15.41 25.56
CA ASP A 285 -19.64 16.32 24.45
C ASP A 285 -18.56 16.18 23.33
N LEU A 286 -17.29 16.09 23.70
CA LEU A 286 -16.20 15.92 22.74
C LEU A 286 -16.26 14.54 22.05
N GLU A 287 -16.59 13.50 22.81
CA GLU A 287 -16.83 12.17 22.26
C GLU A 287 -17.91 12.18 21.20
N THR A 288 -19.03 12.77 21.52
CA THR A 288 -20.17 12.88 20.60
C THR A 288 -19.78 13.68 19.36
N GLU A 289 -19.08 14.80 19.53
CA GLU A 289 -18.64 15.63 18.41
C GLU A 289 -17.69 14.88 17.46
N MET A 290 -16.75 14.09 18.02
CA MET A 290 -15.80 13.33 17.20
C MET A 290 -16.49 12.16 16.49
N ALA A 291 -17.39 11.46 17.16
CA ALA A 291 -18.20 10.41 16.54
C ALA A 291 -19.04 10.96 15.37
N ASP A 292 -19.65 12.13 15.54
CA ASP A 292 -20.41 12.81 14.49
C ASP A 292 -19.52 13.20 13.30
N ARG A 293 -18.28 13.68 13.56
CA ARG A 293 -17.30 14.01 12.51
C ARG A 293 -16.84 12.76 11.75
N MET A 294 -16.57 11.67 12.46
CA MET A 294 -16.21 10.41 11.82
C MET A 294 -17.36 9.90 10.94
N HIS A 295 -18.59 9.93 11.43
CA HIS A 295 -19.76 9.54 10.66
C HIS A 295 -19.97 10.42 9.41
N ALA A 296 -19.79 11.73 9.55
CA ALA A 296 -19.85 12.65 8.41
C ALA A 296 -18.77 12.37 7.37
N PHE A 297 -17.54 12.09 7.82
CA PHE A 297 -16.44 11.69 6.94
C PHE A 297 -16.75 10.37 6.22
N GLU A 298 -17.21 9.35 6.94
CA GLU A 298 -17.57 8.05 6.33
C GLU A 298 -18.62 8.23 5.23
N SER A 299 -19.64 9.05 5.47
CA SER A 299 -20.66 9.35 4.46
C SER A 299 -20.08 10.00 3.19
N GLU A 300 -19.11 10.90 3.34
CA GLU A 300 -18.40 11.55 2.23
C GLU A 300 -17.44 10.56 1.53
N PHE A 301 -16.72 9.76 2.31
CA PHE A 301 -15.70 8.85 1.81
C PHE A 301 -16.27 7.67 1.03
N GLN A 302 -17.52 7.29 1.28
CA GLN A 302 -18.22 6.22 0.53
C GLN A 302 -18.14 6.39 -0.99
N ALA A 303 -18.09 7.61 -1.49
CA ALA A 303 -17.93 7.88 -2.92
C ALA A 303 -16.63 7.32 -3.51
N TYR A 304 -15.64 7.02 -2.67
CA TYR A 304 -14.34 6.48 -3.04
C TYR A 304 -14.20 4.96 -2.81
N ASN A 305 -15.19 4.31 -2.21
CA ASN A 305 -15.16 2.86 -2.01
C ASN A 305 -14.86 2.05 -3.29
N PRO A 306 -15.41 2.40 -4.47
CA PRO A 306 -15.05 1.69 -5.70
C PRO A 306 -13.57 1.82 -6.06
N LEU A 307 -12.94 2.97 -5.80
CA LEU A 307 -11.50 3.16 -6.00
C LEU A 307 -10.69 2.36 -4.98
N MET A 308 -11.09 2.39 -3.70
CA MET A 308 -10.38 1.68 -2.63
C MET A 308 -10.43 0.16 -2.83
N ARG A 309 -11.54 -0.39 -3.32
CA ARG A 309 -11.63 -1.80 -3.70
C ARG A 309 -10.65 -2.16 -4.82
N LYS A 310 -10.57 -1.33 -5.86
CA LYS A 310 -9.63 -1.53 -6.96
C LYS A 310 -8.18 -1.38 -6.51
N PHE A 311 -7.90 -0.44 -5.62
CA PHE A 311 -6.60 -0.27 -4.99
C PHE A 311 -6.20 -1.54 -4.22
N LEU A 312 -7.04 -2.06 -3.33
CA LEU A 312 -6.76 -3.26 -2.55
C LEU A 312 -6.60 -4.52 -3.44
N ILE A 313 -7.43 -4.67 -4.48
CA ILE A 313 -7.25 -5.75 -5.46
C ILE A 313 -5.92 -5.61 -6.20
N ASN A 314 -5.50 -4.39 -6.52
CA ASN A 314 -4.18 -4.14 -7.13
C ASN A 314 -3.05 -4.55 -6.18
N GLU A 315 -3.15 -4.21 -4.88
CA GLU A 315 -2.19 -4.64 -3.84
C GLU A 315 -2.15 -6.16 -3.69
N PHE A 316 -3.30 -6.83 -3.68
CA PHE A 316 -3.33 -8.31 -3.66
C PHE A 316 -2.63 -8.92 -4.87
N ASN A 317 -2.64 -8.22 -5.99
CA ASN A 317 -1.97 -8.66 -7.20
C ASN A 317 -0.49 -8.36 -7.20
N ALA A 318 -0.09 -7.26 -6.54
CA ALA A 318 1.29 -6.83 -6.45
C ALA A 318 2.03 -7.56 -5.30
N ASP A 319 1.49 -7.47 -4.07
CA ASP A 319 2.28 -7.72 -2.87
C ASP A 319 1.77 -8.86 -1.98
N LEU A 320 0.53 -9.36 -2.19
CA LEU A 320 -0.03 -10.40 -1.33
C LEU A 320 0.70 -11.76 -1.43
N LEU A 321 1.21 -12.11 -2.61
CA LEU A 321 1.87 -13.39 -2.85
C LEU A 321 3.33 -13.19 -3.27
N MET A 322 4.26 -13.53 -2.37
CA MET A 322 5.68 -13.58 -2.71
C MET A 322 6.07 -14.90 -3.39
N PRO A 323 7.00 -14.89 -4.34
CA PRO A 323 7.37 -16.08 -5.13
C PRO A 323 7.78 -17.29 -4.29
N ASP A 324 8.52 -17.08 -3.21
CA ASP A 324 8.97 -18.14 -2.30
C ASP A 324 8.24 -18.09 -0.95
N GLY A 325 7.23 -17.24 -0.80
CA GLY A 325 6.44 -17.09 0.43
C GLY A 325 5.60 -18.33 0.74
N ASP A 326 5.17 -18.47 1.97
CA ASP A 326 4.28 -19.51 2.47
C ASP A 326 2.96 -18.93 2.96
N LEU A 327 2.25 -19.61 3.84
CA LEU A 327 0.98 -19.12 4.38
C LEU A 327 1.18 -18.03 5.44
N GLU A 328 2.29 -18.07 6.17
CA GLU A 328 2.68 -17.02 7.11
C GLU A 328 3.00 -15.72 6.37
N SER A 329 3.79 -15.81 5.30
CA SER A 329 4.06 -14.70 4.38
C SER A 329 2.78 -14.07 3.85
N LEU A 330 1.80 -14.89 3.43
CA LEU A 330 0.49 -14.41 2.97
C LEU A 330 -0.27 -13.66 4.07
N LEU A 331 -0.24 -14.17 5.32
CA LEU A 331 -0.90 -13.52 6.46
C LEU A 331 -0.24 -12.17 6.79
N VAL A 332 1.09 -12.13 6.83
CA VAL A 332 1.88 -10.92 7.07
C VAL A 332 1.58 -9.85 6.01
N GLN A 333 1.64 -10.23 4.75
CA GLN A 333 1.36 -9.30 3.64
C GLN A 333 -0.08 -8.80 3.67
N TYR A 334 -1.04 -9.66 3.96
CA TYR A 334 -2.44 -9.24 4.08
C TYR A 334 -2.64 -8.24 5.22
N GLN A 335 -2.05 -8.51 6.39
CA GLN A 335 -2.08 -7.62 7.53
C GLN A 335 -1.50 -6.25 7.17
N TRP A 336 -0.35 -6.25 6.51
CA TRP A 336 0.32 -5.02 6.08
C TRP A 336 -0.54 -4.18 5.13
N ILE A 337 -1.11 -4.80 4.10
CA ILE A 337 -2.03 -4.14 3.16
C ILE A 337 -3.27 -3.57 3.87
N ALA A 338 -3.80 -4.30 4.85
CA ALA A 338 -4.95 -3.83 5.62
C ALA A 338 -4.60 -2.62 6.52
N MET A 339 -3.42 -2.63 7.16
CA MET A 339 -2.91 -1.50 7.95
C MET A 339 -2.63 -0.29 7.05
N GLU A 340 -2.01 -0.49 5.90
CA GLU A 340 -1.80 0.56 4.89
C GLU A 340 -3.12 1.24 4.49
N TYR A 341 -4.16 0.45 4.20
CA TYR A 341 -5.51 0.99 3.95
C TYR A 341 -6.01 1.85 5.11
N GLY A 342 -5.86 1.39 6.36
CA GLY A 342 -6.24 2.13 7.56
C GLY A 342 -5.53 3.49 7.65
N VAL A 343 -4.22 3.52 7.44
CA VAL A 343 -3.40 4.74 7.45
C VAL A 343 -3.76 5.69 6.31
N ILE A 344 -4.02 5.18 5.10
CA ILE A 344 -4.47 5.98 3.96
C ILE A 344 -5.79 6.67 4.31
N LYS A 345 -6.79 5.91 4.75
CA LYS A 345 -8.11 6.42 5.10
C LYS A 345 -8.03 7.47 6.21
N HIS A 346 -7.23 7.18 7.24
CA HIS A 346 -7.02 8.10 8.36
C HIS A 346 -6.32 9.39 7.94
N SER A 347 -5.29 9.32 7.10
CA SER A 347 -4.61 10.51 6.58
C SER A 347 -5.57 11.42 5.78
N ILE A 348 -6.49 10.81 5.01
CA ILE A 348 -7.53 11.55 4.28
C ILE A 348 -8.53 12.17 5.26
N PHE A 349 -8.90 11.47 6.35
CA PHE A 349 -9.76 11.99 7.40
C PHE A 349 -9.14 13.23 8.08
N LEU A 350 -7.88 13.14 8.50
CA LEU A 350 -7.16 14.26 9.12
C LEU A 350 -7.07 15.45 8.16
N ARG A 351 -6.81 15.20 6.89
CA ARG A 351 -6.79 16.23 5.86
C ARG A 351 -8.16 16.87 5.67
N TRP A 352 -9.22 16.10 5.66
CA TRP A 352 -10.59 16.57 5.57
C TRP A 352 -10.97 17.48 6.75
N LEU A 353 -10.54 17.15 7.97
CA LEU A 353 -10.69 18.02 9.14
C LEU A 353 -9.98 19.37 8.95
N LEU A 354 -8.72 19.33 8.46
CA LEU A 354 -7.93 20.55 8.19
C LEU A 354 -8.54 21.43 7.11
N ASP A 355 -9.17 20.84 6.11
CA ASP A 355 -9.85 21.55 5.03
C ASP A 355 -11.24 22.08 5.45
N GLY A 356 -11.60 21.98 6.73
CA GLY A 356 -12.85 22.48 7.32
C GLY A 356 -14.05 21.63 6.95
N GLN A 357 -13.87 20.32 6.84
CA GLN A 357 -14.92 19.31 6.56
C GLN A 357 -15.66 19.57 5.24
N LYS A 358 -14.93 20.04 4.24
CA LYS A 358 -15.43 20.22 2.89
C LYS A 358 -15.43 18.90 2.14
N LYS A 359 -16.11 18.89 0.99
CA LYS A 359 -16.11 17.73 0.10
C LYS A 359 -14.68 17.25 -0.18
N ILE A 360 -14.45 15.94 0.01
CA ILE A 360 -13.16 15.31 -0.24
C ILE A 360 -12.85 15.42 -1.74
N ALA A 361 -11.68 16.00 -2.08
CA ALA A 361 -11.22 16.07 -3.45
C ALA A 361 -10.57 14.75 -3.87
N TYR A 362 -10.76 14.37 -5.13
CA TYR A 362 -10.12 13.16 -5.67
C TYR A 362 -8.59 13.21 -5.55
N GLU A 363 -8.01 14.36 -5.83
CA GLU A 363 -6.57 14.58 -5.74
C GLU A 363 -6.04 14.28 -4.34
N THR A 364 -6.80 14.62 -3.31
CA THR A 364 -6.46 14.30 -1.92
C THR A 364 -6.40 12.78 -1.71
N VAL A 365 -7.41 12.05 -2.16
CA VAL A 365 -7.45 10.58 -2.03
C VAL A 365 -6.29 9.95 -2.80
N ARG A 366 -6.11 10.32 -4.07
CA ARG A 366 -5.02 9.83 -4.91
C ARG A 366 -3.65 10.08 -4.28
N ASP A 367 -3.40 11.31 -3.86
CA ASP A 367 -2.08 11.72 -3.40
C ASP A 367 -1.73 11.05 -2.06
N TYR A 368 -2.69 10.84 -1.14
CA TYR A 368 -2.43 10.07 0.09
C TYR A 368 -2.24 8.59 -0.16
N ILE A 369 -2.96 7.96 -1.09
CA ILE A 369 -2.64 6.59 -1.52
C ILE A 369 -1.18 6.53 -1.98
N VAL A 370 -0.78 7.39 -2.90
CA VAL A 370 0.59 7.40 -3.47
C VAL A 370 1.66 7.61 -2.41
N ILE A 371 1.45 8.53 -1.47
CA ILE A 371 2.46 8.86 -0.44
C ILE A 371 2.58 7.74 0.56
N ILE A 372 1.47 7.20 1.06
CA ILE A 372 1.50 6.11 2.02
C ILE A 372 2.13 4.86 1.38
N CYS A 373 1.73 4.45 0.18
CA CYS A 373 2.38 3.33 -0.53
C CYS A 373 3.89 3.55 -0.79
N ARG A 374 4.37 4.79 -0.87
CA ARG A 374 5.81 5.07 -0.91
C ARG A 374 6.49 4.91 0.45
N MET A 375 5.74 5.13 1.52
CA MET A 375 6.26 4.99 2.89
C MET A 375 6.27 3.53 3.35
N THR A 376 5.32 2.73 2.88
CA THR A 376 5.07 1.35 3.28
C THR A 376 5.67 0.30 2.36
N GLY A 377 6.34 0.70 1.28
CA GLY A 377 7.02 -0.20 0.34
C GLY A 377 8.30 -0.81 0.91
N TYR A 378 8.16 -1.63 1.94
CA TYR A 378 9.22 -2.42 2.55
C TYR A 378 9.29 -3.82 1.95
N ASP A 379 10.43 -4.50 2.12
CA ASP A 379 10.48 -5.92 1.80
C ASP A 379 9.82 -6.77 2.92
N GLU A 380 9.56 -8.04 2.63
CA GLU A 380 8.84 -8.94 3.55
C GLU A 380 9.55 -9.09 4.91
N GLU A 381 10.88 -9.14 4.93
CA GLU A 381 11.68 -9.28 6.15
C GLU A 381 11.55 -8.03 7.03
N ASP A 382 11.61 -6.83 6.42
CA ASP A 382 11.43 -5.55 7.10
C ASP A 382 9.99 -5.41 7.64
N ILE A 383 8.98 -5.83 6.88
CA ILE A 383 7.57 -5.82 7.29
C ILE A 383 7.36 -6.73 8.51
N TYR A 384 7.87 -7.96 8.44
CA TYR A 384 7.75 -8.93 9.52
C TYR A 384 8.41 -8.42 10.80
N GLU A 385 9.66 -7.91 10.70
CA GLU A 385 10.39 -7.35 11.83
C GLU A 385 9.65 -6.16 12.44
N TYR A 386 9.07 -5.28 11.62
CA TYR A 386 8.28 -4.14 12.08
C TYR A 386 7.03 -4.59 12.85
N LEU A 387 6.25 -5.51 12.27
CA LEU A 387 5.02 -5.99 12.90
C LEU A 387 5.30 -6.73 14.22
N GLU A 388 6.32 -7.57 14.27
CA GLU A 388 6.69 -8.32 15.48
C GLU A 388 7.19 -7.38 16.59
N ASN A 389 8.05 -6.41 16.25
CA ASN A 389 8.65 -5.50 17.24
C ASN A 389 7.67 -4.43 17.72
N SER A 390 6.73 -3.97 16.90
CA SER A 390 5.83 -2.87 17.24
C SER A 390 4.54 -3.35 17.91
N PHE A 391 4.06 -4.53 17.57
CA PHE A 391 2.72 -5.00 17.96
C PHE A 391 2.73 -6.34 18.71
N GLU A 392 3.86 -7.07 18.72
CA GLU A 392 3.98 -8.39 19.36
C GLU A 392 2.84 -9.34 18.90
N GLU A 393 2.16 -10.03 19.86
CA GLU A 393 1.05 -10.93 19.55
C GLU A 393 -0.23 -10.21 19.06
N LEU A 394 -0.36 -8.90 19.31
CA LEU A 394 -1.54 -8.11 18.89
C LEU A 394 -1.71 -8.06 17.38
N VAL A 395 -0.61 -8.10 16.64
CA VAL A 395 -0.65 -8.08 15.17
C VAL A 395 -1.51 -9.20 14.59
N TRP A 396 -1.59 -10.33 15.30
CA TRP A 396 -2.37 -11.49 14.88
C TRP A 396 -3.80 -11.46 15.43
N ASP A 397 -4.17 -10.43 16.18
CA ASP A 397 -5.49 -10.31 16.78
C ASP A 397 -6.50 -9.67 15.82
N TRP A 398 -7.62 -10.37 15.61
CA TRP A 398 -8.69 -9.90 14.74
C TRP A 398 -9.36 -8.63 15.27
N GLY A 399 -9.49 -8.52 16.61
CA GLY A 399 -10.03 -7.34 17.27
C GLY A 399 -9.13 -6.12 17.06
N TYR A 400 -7.81 -6.32 17.11
CA TYR A 400 -6.84 -5.26 16.82
C TYR A 400 -6.98 -4.78 15.37
N LEU A 401 -7.04 -5.68 14.40
CA LEU A 401 -7.27 -5.27 13.02
C LEU A 401 -8.60 -4.54 12.85
N ALA A 402 -9.66 -4.96 13.54
CA ALA A 402 -10.95 -4.26 13.52
C ALA A 402 -10.83 -2.84 14.06
N LEU A 403 -9.96 -2.61 15.05
CA LEU A 403 -9.66 -1.28 15.57
C LEU A 403 -8.96 -0.41 14.51
N VAL A 404 -7.96 -0.95 13.82
CA VAL A 404 -7.17 -0.20 12.81
C VAL A 404 -7.98 0.12 11.56
N VAL A 405 -8.75 -0.82 11.01
CA VAL A 405 -9.47 -0.63 9.74
C VAL A 405 -10.93 -0.19 9.90
N GLY A 406 -11.56 -0.53 11.02
CA GLY A 406 -12.99 -0.41 11.31
C GLY A 406 -13.60 0.85 11.71
#